data_2532460b97ca34b9951fda4160a3eb92
#
_entry.id   2532460b97ca34b9951fda4160a3eb92
#
_cell.length_a   1.000
_cell.length_b   1.000
_cell.length_c   1.000
_cell.angle_alpha   90.00
_cell.angle_beta   90.00
_cell.angle_gamma   90.00
#
_symmetry.space_group_name_H-M   'P 1'
#
loop_
_entity.id
_entity.type
_entity.pdbx_description
1 polymer ?
#
loop_
_entity_poly.entity_id
_entity_poly.type
_entity_poly.pdbx_seq_one_letter_code
_entity_poly.pdbx_strand_id
1 'polypeptide(L)'
;MKENNKIWLRYIICFGLIAILCYLFPYTGDDWAWGSKIGIDRLNNWFENYNGRYVGNLIVLAMTRSNLLKAVIMSFCLTGIVALCEYIFKRKWVFYVSCVALVLIPKLIFRQAVVWTAGYANYVTSMFFTLLFIAYVYPIFQETMPRRKVWHCLPLFVLAVINALIVEHLTIYNVVLACGVLVYTICVHRKVVASHVAYLIGSVAGAAYMFSNSAYHTIANNQDQYRQMAEGGVISRAFDNYVNEIAKHLCP
;
A
#
# COMPACT_ATOMS: atom_id res chain seq x y z
N MET A 1 16.07 -30.40 -6.49
CA MET A 1 15.45 -30.39 -5.14
C MET A 1 16.27 -29.62 -4.09
N LYS A 2 17.58 -29.82 -3.94
CA LYS A 2 18.39 -29.13 -2.89
C LYS A 2 18.47 -27.62 -3.01
N GLU A 3 18.45 -27.04 -4.22
CA GLU A 3 18.55 -25.57 -4.41
C GLU A 3 17.25 -24.85 -4.07
N ASN A 4 16.11 -25.41 -4.44
CA ASN A 4 14.80 -24.84 -4.09
C ASN A 4 14.59 -24.80 -2.57
N ASN A 5 15.03 -25.83 -1.84
CA ASN A 5 14.92 -25.86 -0.38
C ASN A 5 15.72 -24.74 0.30
N LYS A 6 16.91 -24.38 -0.25
CA LYS A 6 17.71 -23.27 0.27
C LYS A 6 17.03 -21.91 0.03
N ILE A 7 16.29 -21.77 -1.08
CA ILE A 7 15.54 -20.55 -1.39
C ILE A 7 14.40 -20.36 -0.38
N TRP A 8 13.59 -21.38 -0.14
CA TRP A 8 12.52 -21.29 0.84
C TRP A 8 13.02 -21.03 2.26
N LEU A 9 14.11 -21.70 2.64
CA LEU A 9 14.69 -21.56 3.97
C LEU A 9 15.08 -20.11 4.27
N ARG A 10 15.69 -19.37 3.33
CA ARG A 10 16.06 -17.95 3.57
C ARG A 10 14.85 -17.06 3.76
N TYR A 11 13.71 -17.30 3.06
CA TYR A 11 12.48 -16.54 3.27
C TYR A 11 11.82 -16.88 4.61
N ILE A 12 11.86 -18.14 5.04
CA ILE A 12 11.36 -18.57 6.36
C ILE A 12 12.18 -17.90 7.47
N ILE A 13 13.50 -17.88 7.34
CA ILE A 13 14.38 -17.21 8.31
C ILE A 13 14.10 -15.70 8.33
N CYS A 14 14.01 -15.06 7.16
CA CYS A 14 13.71 -13.64 7.04
C CYS A 14 12.38 -13.31 7.69
N PHE A 15 11.32 -14.07 7.38
CA PHE A 15 10.01 -13.93 8.01
C PHE A 15 10.08 -14.06 9.51
N GLY A 16 10.76 -15.09 10.04
CA GLY A 16 10.88 -15.33 11.48
C GLY A 16 11.60 -14.20 12.22
N LEU A 17 12.71 -13.71 11.65
CA LEU A 17 13.46 -12.57 12.23
C LEU A 17 12.62 -11.29 12.24
N ILE A 18 11.96 -10.98 11.13
CA ILE A 18 11.06 -9.83 11.04
C ILE A 18 9.88 -9.99 12.00
N ALA A 19 9.30 -11.19 12.13
CA ALA A 19 8.19 -11.45 13.03
C ALA A 19 8.55 -11.21 14.51
N ILE A 20 9.74 -11.63 14.92
CA ILE A 20 10.25 -11.36 16.26
C ILE A 20 10.37 -9.85 16.49
N LEU A 21 10.95 -9.11 15.56
CA LEU A 21 11.09 -7.65 15.65
C LEU A 21 9.72 -6.96 15.71
N CYS A 22 8.81 -7.32 14.81
CA CYS A 22 7.46 -6.73 14.75
C CYS A 22 6.61 -7.06 15.98
N TYR A 23 6.83 -8.22 16.60
CA TYR A 23 6.17 -8.57 17.85
C TYR A 23 6.56 -7.62 19.00
N LEU A 24 7.82 -7.19 19.01
CA LEU A 24 8.36 -6.28 20.02
C LEU A 24 8.00 -4.80 19.77
N PHE A 25 7.47 -4.43 18.61
CA PHE A 25 7.07 -3.04 18.35
C PHE A 25 5.93 -2.63 19.31
N PRO A 26 6.08 -1.49 20.01
CA PRO A 26 5.05 -1.00 20.91
C PRO A 26 3.85 -0.44 20.11
N TYR A 27 2.67 -0.47 20.72
CA TYR A 27 1.57 0.34 20.24
C TYR A 27 1.82 1.81 20.57
N THR A 28 1.55 2.70 19.61
CA THR A 28 1.84 4.13 19.72
C THR A 28 0.71 4.99 19.16
N GLY A 29 0.57 6.21 19.67
CA GLY A 29 -0.41 7.16 19.13
C GLY A 29 -1.84 6.63 19.20
N ASP A 30 -2.50 6.64 18.06
CA ASP A 30 -3.89 6.21 17.92
C ASP A 30 -4.09 4.68 17.89
N ASP A 31 -3.02 3.87 17.88
CA ASP A 31 -3.12 2.41 18.02
C ASP A 31 -3.92 2.02 19.28
N TRP A 32 -3.78 2.78 20.36
CA TRP A 32 -4.53 2.57 21.60
C TRP A 32 -6.03 2.79 21.43
N ALA A 33 -6.41 3.83 20.66
CA ALA A 33 -7.80 4.08 20.34
C ALA A 33 -8.38 2.96 19.47
N TRP A 34 -7.62 2.51 18.46
CA TRP A 34 -7.99 1.38 17.62
C TRP A 34 -8.11 0.07 18.41
N GLY A 35 -7.22 -0.16 19.37
CA GLY A 35 -7.23 -1.31 20.28
C GLY A 35 -8.37 -1.30 21.32
N SER A 36 -9.03 -0.18 21.54
CA SER A 36 -10.10 0.02 22.53
C SER A 36 -11.51 -0.15 21.94
N LYS A 37 -12.53 0.20 22.76
CA LYS A 37 -13.93 0.28 22.32
C LYS A 37 -14.14 1.28 21.19
N ILE A 38 -13.38 2.38 21.15
CA ILE A 38 -13.45 3.38 20.07
C ILE A 38 -13.25 2.74 18.69
N GLY A 39 -12.29 1.79 18.55
CA GLY A 39 -12.09 1.09 17.29
C GLY A 39 -13.30 0.22 16.89
N ILE A 40 -13.97 -0.41 17.85
CA ILE A 40 -15.21 -1.18 17.61
C ILE A 40 -16.37 -0.25 17.23
N ASP A 41 -16.52 0.86 17.92
CA ASP A 41 -17.58 1.83 17.61
C ASP A 41 -17.40 2.41 16.19
N ARG A 42 -16.15 2.67 15.77
CA ARG A 42 -15.85 3.06 14.38
C ARG A 42 -16.25 1.96 13.38
N LEU A 43 -15.97 0.70 13.69
CA LEU A 43 -16.38 -0.44 12.85
C LEU A 43 -17.90 -0.57 12.76
N ASN A 44 -18.61 -0.46 13.91
CA ASN A 44 -20.07 -0.57 13.95
C ASN A 44 -20.75 0.52 13.12
N ASN A 45 -20.14 1.71 13.04
CA ASN A 45 -20.59 2.81 12.18
C ASN A 45 -19.99 2.74 10.75
N TRP A 46 -19.34 1.63 10.39
CA TRP A 46 -18.69 1.44 9.10
C TRP A 46 -17.77 2.59 8.69
N PHE A 47 -17.05 3.13 9.68
CA PHE A 47 -16.08 4.25 9.53
C PHE A 47 -16.68 5.53 8.95
N GLU A 48 -17.99 5.71 9.01
CA GLU A 48 -18.66 6.92 8.55
C GLU A 48 -18.16 8.14 9.35
N ASN A 49 -18.03 9.29 8.70
CA ASN A 49 -17.47 10.53 9.26
C ASN A 49 -16.02 10.40 9.80
N TYR A 50 -15.33 9.30 9.52
CA TYR A 50 -13.95 9.13 9.94
C TYR A 50 -12.96 9.19 8.76
N ASN A 51 -13.02 8.26 7.83
CA ASN A 51 -12.30 8.25 6.54
C ASN A 51 -12.76 7.07 5.68
N GLY A 52 -12.39 7.09 4.38
CA GLY A 52 -12.70 6.03 3.41
C GLY A 52 -11.68 4.88 3.34
N ARG A 53 -10.74 4.78 4.29
CA ARG A 53 -9.70 3.74 4.35
C ARG A 53 -10.25 2.42 4.89
N TYR A 54 -11.34 1.94 4.35
CA TYR A 54 -12.07 0.79 4.90
C TYR A 54 -11.19 -0.43 5.14
N VAL A 55 -10.39 -0.83 4.15
CA VAL A 55 -9.49 -1.99 4.28
C VAL A 55 -8.33 -1.67 5.22
N GLY A 56 -7.72 -0.48 5.13
CA GLY A 56 -6.69 -0.03 6.05
C GLY A 56 -7.17 -0.06 7.50
N ASN A 57 -8.36 0.47 7.76
CA ASN A 57 -8.99 0.48 9.08
C ASN A 57 -9.26 -0.94 9.62
N LEU A 58 -9.73 -1.87 8.78
CA LEU A 58 -9.91 -3.27 9.18
C LEU A 58 -8.59 -3.94 9.54
N ILE A 59 -7.51 -3.66 8.79
CA ILE A 59 -6.17 -4.19 9.08
C ILE A 59 -5.66 -3.62 10.41
N VAL A 60 -5.76 -2.30 10.63
CA VAL A 60 -5.39 -1.68 11.92
C VAL A 60 -6.15 -2.32 13.07
N LEU A 61 -7.47 -2.47 12.91
CA LEU A 61 -8.34 -3.07 13.92
C LEU A 61 -7.90 -4.50 14.27
N ALA A 62 -7.58 -5.31 13.27
CA ALA A 62 -7.08 -6.67 13.47
C ALA A 62 -5.72 -6.69 14.17
N MET A 63 -4.78 -5.85 13.73
CA MET A 63 -3.42 -5.80 14.26
C MET A 63 -3.37 -5.27 15.71
N THR A 64 -4.27 -4.38 16.09
CA THR A 64 -4.33 -3.83 17.45
C THR A 64 -5.03 -4.74 18.46
N ARG A 65 -5.65 -5.84 18.01
CA ARG A 65 -6.28 -6.86 18.89
C ARG A 65 -5.32 -7.96 19.33
N SER A 66 -4.22 -8.18 18.60
CA SER A 66 -3.28 -9.26 18.90
C SER A 66 -1.88 -8.92 18.42
N ASN A 67 -0.91 -8.92 19.34
CA ASN A 67 0.51 -8.75 19.00
C ASN A 67 1.00 -9.84 18.04
N LEU A 68 0.50 -11.06 18.16
CA LEU A 68 0.86 -12.15 17.27
C LEU A 68 0.34 -11.87 15.85
N LEU A 69 -0.93 -11.48 15.73
CA LEU A 69 -1.51 -11.16 14.43
C LEU A 69 -0.83 -9.96 13.78
N LYS A 70 -0.50 -8.92 14.58
CA LYS A 70 0.33 -7.79 14.15
C LYS A 70 1.66 -8.27 13.57
N ALA A 71 2.40 -9.08 14.32
CA ALA A 71 3.71 -9.59 13.90
C ALA A 71 3.61 -10.41 12.61
N VAL A 72 2.60 -11.27 12.48
CA VAL A 72 2.38 -12.10 11.28
C VAL A 72 2.06 -11.24 10.06
N ILE A 73 1.13 -10.29 10.16
CA ILE A 73 0.76 -9.40 9.05
C ILE A 73 1.96 -8.55 8.63
N MET A 74 2.66 -7.94 9.59
CA MET A 74 3.82 -7.09 9.31
C MET A 74 4.95 -7.89 8.63
N SER A 75 5.31 -9.04 9.17
CA SER A 75 6.37 -9.86 8.60
C SER A 75 6.00 -10.45 7.24
N PHE A 76 4.73 -10.80 7.03
CA PHE A 76 4.23 -11.26 5.74
C PHE A 76 4.41 -10.18 4.65
N CYS A 77 3.97 -8.95 4.91
CA CYS A 77 4.12 -7.87 3.93
C CYS A 77 5.59 -7.52 3.68
N LEU A 78 6.42 -7.37 4.73
CA LEU A 78 7.84 -7.02 4.54
C LEU A 78 8.62 -8.12 3.81
N THR A 79 8.44 -9.37 4.23
CA THR A 79 9.08 -10.51 3.52
C THR A 79 8.54 -10.63 2.09
N GLY A 80 7.25 -10.39 1.90
CA GLY A 80 6.61 -10.36 0.59
C GLY A 80 7.17 -9.26 -0.32
N ILE A 81 7.43 -8.06 0.21
CA ILE A 81 8.09 -6.97 -0.53
C ILE A 81 9.49 -7.42 -0.98
N VAL A 82 10.29 -8.02 -0.09
CA VAL A 82 11.62 -8.56 -0.44
C VAL A 82 11.52 -9.61 -1.55
N ALA A 83 10.55 -10.53 -1.44
CA ALA A 83 10.32 -11.57 -2.43
C ALA A 83 9.88 -11.00 -3.79
N LEU A 84 8.99 -10.00 -3.79
CA LEU A 84 8.54 -9.33 -5.01
C LEU A 84 9.67 -8.56 -5.69
N CYS A 85 10.53 -7.89 -4.93
CA CYS A 85 11.72 -7.24 -5.48
C CYS A 85 12.64 -8.26 -6.17
N GLU A 86 12.96 -9.40 -5.52
CA GLU A 86 13.75 -10.44 -6.14
C GLU A 86 13.08 -11.03 -7.40
N TYR A 87 11.75 -11.24 -7.35
CA TYR A 87 10.98 -11.73 -8.50
C TYR A 87 11.03 -10.77 -9.69
N ILE A 88 10.88 -9.47 -9.44
CA ILE A 88 10.91 -8.43 -10.48
C ILE A 88 12.31 -8.35 -11.13
N PHE A 89 13.36 -8.25 -10.34
CA PHE A 89 14.73 -8.08 -10.83
C PHE A 89 15.38 -9.40 -11.31
N LYS A 90 14.82 -10.56 -10.95
CA LYS A 90 15.32 -11.90 -11.30
C LYS A 90 16.79 -12.14 -10.92
N ARG A 91 17.26 -11.57 -9.83
CA ARG A 91 18.63 -11.66 -9.32
C ARG A 91 18.65 -12.02 -7.84
N LYS A 92 19.31 -13.12 -7.48
CA LYS A 92 19.38 -13.64 -6.09
C LYS A 92 19.97 -12.63 -5.07
N TRP A 93 20.87 -11.76 -5.51
CA TRP A 93 21.47 -10.74 -4.65
C TRP A 93 20.48 -9.65 -4.23
N VAL A 94 19.40 -9.44 -4.99
CA VAL A 94 18.35 -8.45 -4.68
C VAL A 94 17.68 -8.77 -3.35
N PHE A 95 17.55 -10.04 -2.97
CA PHE A 95 17.08 -10.45 -1.65
C PHE A 95 17.89 -9.77 -0.54
N TYR A 96 19.20 -9.86 -0.58
CA TYR A 96 20.08 -9.30 0.45
C TYR A 96 20.05 -7.77 0.45
N VAL A 97 20.10 -7.16 -0.73
CA VAL A 97 19.99 -5.69 -0.86
C VAL A 97 18.66 -5.18 -0.33
N SER A 98 17.57 -5.86 -0.62
CA SER A 98 16.24 -5.49 -0.10
C SER A 98 16.20 -5.61 1.44
N CYS A 99 16.78 -6.65 2.02
CA CYS A 99 16.88 -6.77 3.47
C CYS A 99 17.72 -5.63 4.09
N VAL A 100 18.84 -5.29 3.47
CA VAL A 100 19.68 -4.15 3.91
C VAL A 100 18.92 -2.83 3.77
N ALA A 101 18.21 -2.63 2.66
CA ALA A 101 17.40 -1.43 2.43
C ALA A 101 16.31 -1.24 3.52
N LEU A 102 15.69 -2.31 3.97
CA LEU A 102 14.72 -2.23 5.08
C LEU A 102 15.36 -1.75 6.40
N VAL A 103 16.62 -2.12 6.65
CA VAL A 103 17.36 -1.67 7.85
C VAL A 103 17.84 -0.23 7.70
N LEU A 104 18.12 0.22 6.48
CA LEU A 104 18.60 1.57 6.17
C LEU A 104 17.49 2.61 6.03
N ILE A 105 16.22 2.26 6.21
CA ILE A 105 15.12 3.23 6.21
C ILE A 105 15.40 4.33 7.24
N PRO A 106 15.32 5.63 6.87
CA PRO A 106 15.54 6.72 7.80
C PRO A 106 14.65 6.60 9.04
N LYS A 107 15.23 6.86 10.23
CA LYS A 107 14.58 6.64 11.54
C LYS A 107 13.16 7.21 11.62
N LEU A 108 12.94 8.42 11.08
CA LEU A 108 11.62 9.08 11.10
C LEU A 108 10.60 8.29 10.29
N ILE A 109 10.96 7.91 9.05
CA ILE A 109 10.09 7.12 8.16
C ILE A 109 9.86 5.73 8.76
N PHE A 110 10.90 5.09 9.28
CA PHE A 110 10.79 3.78 9.92
C PHE A 110 9.79 3.80 11.08
N ARG A 111 9.86 4.82 11.94
CA ARG A 111 8.92 4.97 13.06
C ARG A 111 7.48 5.16 12.58
N GLN A 112 7.26 6.00 11.57
CA GLN A 112 5.92 6.37 11.12
C GLN A 112 5.28 5.33 10.18
N ALA A 113 6.08 4.65 9.37
CA ALA A 113 5.55 3.70 8.38
C ALA A 113 5.70 2.25 8.79
N VAL A 114 6.72 1.89 9.61
CA VAL A 114 7.00 0.49 9.94
C VAL A 114 6.65 0.15 11.39
N VAL A 115 7.03 1.00 12.36
CA VAL A 115 6.81 0.69 13.79
C VAL A 115 5.38 1.02 14.21
N TRP A 116 4.85 2.18 13.81
CA TRP A 116 3.50 2.59 14.13
C TRP A 116 2.48 1.71 13.39
N THR A 117 1.64 0.98 14.16
CA THR A 117 0.73 -0.05 13.61
C THR A 117 -0.27 0.51 12.61
N ALA A 118 -0.90 1.65 12.91
CA ALA A 118 -1.83 2.29 11.98
C ALA A 118 -1.12 2.85 10.74
N GLY A 119 0.09 3.39 10.89
CA GLY A 119 0.94 3.79 9.76
C GLY A 119 1.31 2.60 8.88
N TYR A 120 1.71 1.50 9.49
CA TYR A 120 2.04 0.26 8.77
C TYR A 120 0.86 -0.25 7.93
N ALA A 121 -0.30 -0.38 8.53
CA ALA A 121 -1.51 -0.87 7.88
C ALA A 121 -1.92 -0.03 6.67
N ASN A 122 -1.62 1.27 6.70
CA ASN A 122 -1.92 2.15 5.58
C ASN A 122 -0.79 2.17 4.53
N TYR A 123 0.47 2.38 4.93
CA TYR A 123 1.55 2.65 3.98
C TYR A 123 2.24 1.38 3.46
N VAL A 124 2.68 0.49 4.36
CA VAL A 124 3.44 -0.70 3.95
C VAL A 124 2.53 -1.72 3.28
N THR A 125 1.31 -1.90 3.80
CA THR A 125 0.36 -2.86 3.24
C THR A 125 -0.09 -2.44 1.84
N SER A 126 -0.42 -1.16 1.62
CA SER A 126 -0.80 -0.68 0.29
C SER A 126 0.36 -0.73 -0.71
N MET A 127 1.60 -0.48 -0.25
CA MET A 127 2.79 -0.65 -1.07
C MET A 127 3.00 -2.12 -1.47
N PHE A 128 2.78 -3.06 -0.55
CA PHE A 128 2.85 -4.49 -0.84
C PHE A 128 1.85 -4.89 -1.94
N PHE A 129 0.59 -4.46 -1.84
CA PHE A 129 -0.43 -4.74 -2.86
C PHE A 129 -0.11 -4.05 -4.20
N THR A 130 0.42 -2.84 -4.18
CA THR A 130 0.89 -2.15 -5.39
C THR A 130 2.02 -2.93 -6.06
N LEU A 131 2.99 -3.43 -5.30
CA LEU A 131 4.09 -4.24 -5.83
C LEU A 131 3.61 -5.58 -6.40
N LEU A 132 2.55 -6.19 -5.86
CA LEU A 132 1.94 -7.37 -6.47
C LEU A 132 1.43 -7.08 -7.89
N PHE A 133 0.78 -5.93 -8.09
CA PHE A 133 0.35 -5.52 -9.42
C PHE A 133 1.54 -5.21 -10.33
N ILE A 134 2.56 -4.49 -9.85
CA ILE A 134 3.79 -4.22 -10.60
C ILE A 134 4.46 -5.53 -11.02
N ALA A 135 4.61 -6.48 -10.10
CA ALA A 135 5.18 -7.80 -10.41
C ALA A 135 4.36 -8.56 -11.47
N TYR A 136 3.04 -8.45 -11.42
CA TYR A 136 2.17 -9.05 -12.43
C TYR A 136 2.35 -8.43 -13.81
N VAL A 137 2.46 -7.09 -13.90
CA VAL A 137 2.58 -6.39 -15.18
C VAL A 137 4.01 -6.30 -15.70
N TYR A 138 5.02 -6.42 -14.84
CA TYR A 138 6.43 -6.26 -15.19
C TYR A 138 6.84 -6.97 -16.49
N PRO A 139 6.40 -8.22 -16.78
CA PRO A 139 6.76 -8.90 -18.02
C PRO A 139 6.35 -8.19 -19.31
N ILE A 140 5.41 -7.23 -19.26
CA ILE A 140 5.02 -6.46 -20.47
C ILE A 140 6.14 -5.53 -20.95
N PHE A 141 7.06 -5.14 -20.05
CA PHE A 141 8.23 -4.32 -20.37
C PHE A 141 9.38 -5.15 -20.96
N GLN A 142 9.19 -6.46 -21.10
CA GLN A 142 10.12 -7.37 -21.78
C GLN A 142 9.65 -7.57 -23.23
N GLU A 143 10.54 -8.07 -24.09
CA GLU A 143 10.29 -8.21 -25.54
C GLU A 143 9.06 -9.05 -25.91
N THR A 144 8.70 -10.01 -25.05
CA THR A 144 7.58 -10.93 -25.30
C THR A 144 6.43 -10.67 -24.33
N MET A 145 5.27 -10.31 -24.88
CA MET A 145 4.07 -10.14 -24.08
C MET A 145 3.53 -11.49 -23.60
N PRO A 146 3.40 -11.71 -22.28
CA PRO A 146 2.89 -12.97 -21.76
C PRO A 146 1.42 -13.17 -22.12
N ARG A 147 1.05 -14.41 -22.48
CA ARG A 147 -0.36 -14.77 -22.66
C ARG A 147 -1.07 -14.71 -21.30
N ARG A 148 -2.06 -13.85 -21.18
CA ARG A 148 -2.87 -13.70 -19.97
C ARG A 148 -4.21 -14.40 -20.14
N LYS A 149 -4.58 -15.22 -19.15
CA LYS A 149 -5.88 -15.91 -19.13
C LYS A 149 -6.95 -14.98 -18.58
N VAL A 150 -8.19 -15.12 -19.07
CA VAL A 150 -9.32 -14.27 -18.64
C VAL A 150 -9.62 -14.38 -17.14
N TRP A 151 -9.40 -15.54 -16.54
CA TRP A 151 -9.63 -15.71 -15.10
C TRP A 151 -8.73 -14.83 -14.20
N HIS A 152 -7.63 -14.24 -14.73
CA HIS A 152 -6.85 -13.24 -14.01
C HIS A 152 -7.60 -11.91 -13.78
N CYS A 153 -8.69 -11.67 -14.51
CA CYS A 153 -9.48 -10.46 -14.36
C CYS A 153 -10.06 -10.33 -12.95
N LEU A 154 -10.63 -11.41 -12.41
CA LEU A 154 -11.26 -11.39 -11.10
C LEU A 154 -10.27 -11.10 -9.95
N PRO A 155 -9.15 -11.86 -9.79
CA PRO A 155 -8.20 -11.56 -8.72
C PRO A 155 -7.55 -10.18 -8.85
N LEU A 156 -7.33 -9.67 -10.06
CA LEU A 156 -6.78 -8.33 -10.24
C LEU A 156 -7.80 -7.23 -9.93
N PHE A 157 -9.04 -7.41 -10.30
CA PHE A 157 -10.13 -6.50 -9.91
C PHE A 157 -10.24 -6.43 -8.37
N VAL A 158 -10.27 -7.58 -7.70
CA VAL A 158 -10.34 -7.65 -6.23
C VAL A 158 -9.11 -7.01 -5.59
N LEU A 159 -7.90 -7.31 -6.11
CA LEU A 159 -6.66 -6.70 -5.64
C LEU A 159 -6.71 -5.17 -5.76
N ALA A 160 -7.20 -4.66 -6.88
CA ALA A 160 -7.31 -3.22 -7.13
C ALA A 160 -8.29 -2.54 -6.16
N VAL A 161 -9.47 -3.12 -5.95
CA VAL A 161 -10.47 -2.60 -5.00
C VAL A 161 -9.90 -2.62 -3.57
N ILE A 162 -9.32 -3.73 -3.13
CA ILE A 162 -8.70 -3.84 -1.80
C ILE A 162 -7.63 -2.75 -1.61
N ASN A 163 -6.71 -2.61 -2.57
CA ASN A 163 -5.62 -1.66 -2.48
C ASN A 163 -6.11 -0.20 -2.49
N ALA A 164 -7.14 0.09 -3.29
CA ALA A 164 -7.74 1.42 -3.35
C ALA A 164 -8.44 1.84 -2.05
N LEU A 165 -8.79 0.91 -1.16
CA LEU A 165 -9.48 1.18 0.10
C LEU A 165 -8.51 1.20 1.31
N ILE A 166 -7.21 1.35 1.08
CA ILE A 166 -6.20 1.37 2.16
C ILE A 166 -5.76 2.80 2.49
N VAL A 167 -5.30 3.59 1.49
CA VAL A 167 -4.81 4.96 1.72
C VAL A 167 -4.92 5.83 0.46
N GLU A 168 -5.34 7.07 0.61
CA GLU A 168 -5.78 7.97 -0.48
C GLU A 168 -4.72 8.19 -1.57
N HIS A 169 -3.49 8.54 -1.17
CA HIS A 169 -2.44 8.88 -2.14
C HIS A 169 -2.00 7.68 -2.98
N LEU A 170 -1.96 6.46 -2.39
CA LEU A 170 -1.68 5.25 -3.17
C LEU A 170 -2.89 4.80 -4.00
N THR A 171 -4.10 5.14 -3.59
CA THR A 171 -5.30 4.95 -4.43
C THR A 171 -5.19 5.74 -5.72
N ILE A 172 -4.88 7.04 -5.65
CA ILE A 172 -4.67 7.89 -6.82
C ILE A 172 -3.49 7.37 -7.65
N TYR A 173 -2.36 7.05 -6.99
CA TYR A 173 -1.19 6.49 -7.65
C TYR A 173 -1.53 5.21 -8.45
N ASN A 174 -2.30 4.29 -7.88
CA ASN A 174 -2.68 3.04 -8.54
C ASN A 174 -3.60 3.26 -9.75
N VAL A 175 -4.48 4.25 -9.71
CA VAL A 175 -5.29 4.63 -10.89
C VAL A 175 -4.37 5.14 -12.01
N VAL A 176 -3.44 6.05 -11.69
CA VAL A 176 -2.48 6.58 -12.66
C VAL A 176 -1.57 5.48 -13.20
N LEU A 177 -1.06 4.60 -12.33
CA LEU A 177 -0.24 3.44 -12.72
C LEU A 177 -1.02 2.50 -13.67
N ALA A 178 -2.27 2.19 -13.35
CA ALA A 178 -3.12 1.33 -14.18
C ALA A 178 -3.38 1.95 -15.56
N CYS A 179 -3.64 3.26 -15.62
CA CYS A 179 -3.76 3.99 -16.89
C CYS A 179 -2.45 3.93 -17.69
N GLY A 180 -1.30 4.20 -17.04
CA GLY A 180 0.00 4.14 -17.70
C GLY A 180 0.34 2.75 -18.25
N VAL A 181 0.05 1.69 -17.50
CA VAL A 181 0.21 0.29 -17.95
C VAL A 181 -0.67 0.00 -19.17
N LEU A 182 -1.93 0.45 -19.14
CA LEU A 182 -2.86 0.23 -20.26
C LEU A 182 -2.42 1.00 -21.51
N VAL A 183 -2.05 2.27 -21.37
CA VAL A 183 -1.52 3.09 -22.48
C VAL A 183 -0.26 2.46 -23.05
N TYR A 184 0.70 2.06 -22.21
CA TYR A 184 1.91 1.38 -22.66
C TYR A 184 1.58 0.11 -23.46
N THR A 185 0.67 -0.72 -22.94
CA THR A 185 0.28 -1.98 -23.60
C THR A 185 -0.37 -1.74 -24.96
N ILE A 186 -1.20 -0.70 -25.09
CA ILE A 186 -1.84 -0.33 -26.35
C ILE A 186 -0.80 0.25 -27.34
N CYS A 187 0.04 1.17 -26.88
CA CYS A 187 0.98 1.87 -27.77
C CYS A 187 2.12 0.95 -28.24
N VAL A 188 2.71 0.15 -27.36
CA VAL A 188 3.88 -0.68 -27.65
C VAL A 188 3.47 -2.03 -28.21
N HIS A 189 2.55 -2.72 -27.55
CA HIS A 189 2.17 -4.09 -27.93
C HIS A 189 0.94 -4.15 -28.85
N ARG A 190 0.27 -3.02 -29.12
CA ARG A 190 -0.95 -2.95 -29.97
C ARG A 190 -2.05 -3.90 -29.48
N LYS A 191 -2.16 -4.14 -28.18
CA LYS A 191 -3.10 -5.07 -27.57
C LYS A 191 -3.76 -4.46 -26.34
N VAL A 192 -5.03 -4.81 -26.14
CA VAL A 192 -5.75 -4.55 -24.90
C VAL A 192 -5.79 -5.84 -24.09
N VAL A 193 -5.29 -5.81 -22.86
CA VAL A 193 -5.28 -6.96 -21.97
C VAL A 193 -6.42 -6.83 -20.97
N ALA A 194 -7.38 -7.74 -21.03
CA ALA A 194 -8.58 -7.69 -20.19
C ALA A 194 -8.28 -7.58 -18.69
N SER A 195 -7.22 -8.25 -18.20
CA SER A 195 -6.84 -8.17 -16.79
C SER A 195 -6.26 -6.81 -16.38
N HIS A 196 -5.62 -6.05 -17.29
CA HIS A 196 -5.20 -4.67 -17.02
C HIS A 196 -6.40 -3.73 -16.94
N VAL A 197 -7.39 -3.92 -17.84
CA VAL A 197 -8.65 -3.18 -17.80
C VAL A 197 -9.41 -3.50 -16.51
N ALA A 198 -9.47 -4.77 -16.09
CA ALA A 198 -10.10 -5.17 -14.84
C ALA A 198 -9.45 -4.50 -13.62
N TYR A 199 -8.11 -4.41 -13.58
CA TYR A 199 -7.41 -3.69 -12.52
C TYR A 199 -7.72 -2.19 -12.52
N LEU A 200 -7.75 -1.54 -13.68
CA LEU A 200 -8.13 -0.14 -13.80
C LEU A 200 -9.56 0.11 -13.31
N ILE A 201 -10.53 -0.71 -13.76
CA ILE A 201 -11.92 -0.61 -13.31
C ILE A 201 -12.02 -0.79 -11.80
N GLY A 202 -11.33 -1.78 -11.22
CA GLY A 202 -11.29 -2.01 -9.78
C GLY A 202 -10.67 -0.84 -9.03
N SER A 203 -9.57 -0.25 -9.53
CA SER A 203 -8.93 0.92 -8.91
C SER A 203 -9.85 2.13 -8.92
N VAL A 204 -10.53 2.41 -10.04
CA VAL A 204 -11.49 3.53 -10.15
C VAL A 204 -12.71 3.30 -9.27
N ALA A 205 -13.28 2.10 -9.27
CA ALA A 205 -14.42 1.75 -8.42
C ALA A 205 -14.07 1.87 -6.93
N GLY A 206 -12.92 1.35 -6.51
CA GLY A 206 -12.42 1.48 -5.15
C GLY A 206 -12.14 2.94 -4.76
N ALA A 207 -11.56 3.74 -5.67
CA ALA A 207 -11.34 5.16 -5.45
C ALA A 207 -12.68 5.91 -5.27
N ALA A 208 -13.65 5.66 -6.15
CA ALA A 208 -14.98 6.27 -6.05
C ALA A 208 -15.64 5.92 -4.71
N TYR A 209 -15.56 4.66 -4.28
CA TYR A 209 -16.09 4.25 -2.99
C TYR A 209 -15.32 4.84 -1.81
N MET A 210 -13.99 4.92 -1.85
CA MET A 210 -13.20 5.57 -0.80
C MET A 210 -13.62 7.04 -0.63
N PHE A 211 -13.63 7.80 -1.72
CA PHE A 211 -13.89 9.24 -1.69
C PHE A 211 -15.37 9.61 -1.52
N SER A 212 -16.30 8.66 -1.59
CA SER A 212 -17.71 8.88 -1.24
C SER A 212 -17.97 8.97 0.26
N ASN A 213 -16.98 8.66 1.12
CA ASN A 213 -17.15 8.80 2.57
C ASN A 213 -17.41 10.27 2.96
N SER A 214 -18.38 10.49 3.84
CA SER A 214 -18.82 11.81 4.29
C SER A 214 -17.67 12.68 4.88
N ALA A 215 -16.65 12.05 5.48
CA ALA A 215 -15.51 12.77 6.02
C ALA A 215 -14.77 13.61 4.95
N TYR A 216 -14.70 13.15 3.70
CA TYR A 216 -14.04 13.92 2.64
C TYR A 216 -14.87 15.14 2.21
N HIS A 217 -16.20 15.04 2.23
CA HIS A 217 -17.08 16.18 1.98
C HIS A 217 -16.96 17.24 3.08
N THR A 218 -16.88 16.81 4.35
CA THR A 218 -16.66 17.70 5.49
C THR A 218 -15.32 18.43 5.39
N ILE A 219 -14.24 17.73 5.02
CA ILE A 219 -12.92 18.33 4.79
C ILE A 219 -12.96 19.30 3.61
N ALA A 220 -13.58 18.93 2.49
CA ALA A 220 -13.65 19.77 1.30
C ALA A 220 -14.39 21.08 1.54
N ASN A 221 -15.38 21.08 2.47
CA ASN A 221 -16.15 22.25 2.86
C ASN A 221 -15.53 23.05 4.03
N ASN A 222 -14.29 22.73 4.45
CA ASN A 222 -13.60 23.32 5.61
C ASN A 222 -14.39 23.25 6.94
N GLN A 223 -15.23 22.22 7.09
CA GLN A 223 -16.03 21.96 8.29
C GLN A 223 -15.35 21.00 9.27
N ASP A 224 -14.22 20.41 8.88
CA ASP A 224 -13.41 19.53 9.75
C ASP A 224 -12.54 20.38 10.68
N GLN A 225 -12.61 20.13 12.00
CA GLN A 225 -11.86 20.91 13.00
C GLN A 225 -10.34 20.63 12.96
N TYR A 226 -9.93 19.48 12.47
CA TYR A 226 -8.53 19.03 12.50
C TYR A 226 -7.86 19.08 11.13
N ARG A 227 -8.64 19.02 10.05
CA ARG A 227 -8.15 18.91 8.67
C ARG A 227 -8.71 20.04 7.81
N GLN A 228 -8.23 21.25 8.05
CA GLN A 228 -8.61 22.41 7.24
C GLN A 228 -7.79 22.46 5.97
N MET A 229 -8.45 22.75 4.86
CA MET A 229 -7.74 23.00 3.60
C MET A 229 -7.18 24.43 3.62
N ALA A 230 -5.91 24.59 3.21
CA ALA A 230 -5.33 25.91 2.99
C ALA A 230 -6.13 26.69 1.94
N GLU A 231 -6.18 28.01 2.09
CA GLU A 231 -6.85 28.89 1.11
C GLU A 231 -6.16 28.81 -0.26
N GLY A 232 -6.92 28.99 -1.34
CA GLY A 232 -6.41 28.99 -2.70
C GLY A 232 -6.84 27.82 -3.58
N GLY A 233 -6.56 27.88 -4.87
CA GLY A 233 -6.88 26.84 -5.85
C GLY A 233 -6.01 25.58 -5.65
N VAL A 234 -6.48 24.44 -6.14
CA VAL A 234 -5.78 23.14 -6.01
C VAL A 234 -4.32 23.21 -6.52
N ILE A 235 -4.08 23.89 -7.63
CA ILE A 235 -2.73 24.02 -8.22
C ILE A 235 -1.85 24.91 -7.36
N SER A 236 -2.35 26.03 -6.83
CA SER A 236 -1.61 26.91 -5.92
C SER A 236 -1.22 26.16 -4.65
N ARG A 237 -2.17 25.46 -4.02
CA ARG A 237 -1.91 24.65 -2.82
C ARG A 237 -0.89 23.54 -3.05
N ALA A 238 -0.97 22.85 -4.20
CA ALA A 238 0.00 21.82 -4.55
C ALA A 238 1.41 22.41 -4.72
N PHE A 239 1.51 23.58 -5.36
CA PHE A 239 2.77 24.30 -5.55
C PHE A 239 3.35 24.81 -4.22
N ASP A 240 2.54 25.42 -3.37
CA ASP A 240 2.93 25.94 -2.08
C ASP A 240 3.41 24.83 -1.14
N ASN A 241 2.71 23.69 -1.12
CA ASN A 241 3.13 22.50 -0.36
C ASN A 241 4.46 21.94 -0.92
N TYR A 242 4.63 21.89 -2.25
CA TYR A 242 5.87 21.45 -2.85
C TYR A 242 7.05 22.35 -2.48
N VAL A 243 6.89 23.68 -2.63
CA VAL A 243 7.95 24.66 -2.34
C VAL A 243 8.23 24.76 -0.84
N ASN A 244 7.19 24.80 -0.01
CA ASN A 244 7.37 25.05 1.42
C ASN A 244 7.76 23.80 2.22
N GLU A 245 7.30 22.61 1.81
CA GLU A 245 7.56 21.38 2.57
C GLU A 245 8.66 20.54 1.94
N ILE A 246 8.62 20.32 0.63
CA ILE A 246 9.57 19.41 -0.04
C ILE A 246 10.90 20.12 -0.35
N ALA A 247 10.85 21.34 -0.90
CA ALA A 247 12.06 22.05 -1.27
C ALA A 247 12.92 22.44 -0.05
N LYS A 248 12.31 22.80 1.09
CA LYS A 248 13.03 23.08 2.35
C LYS A 248 13.76 21.86 2.92
N HIS A 249 13.28 20.65 2.63
CA HIS A 249 13.91 19.41 3.09
C HIS A 249 14.97 18.87 2.11
N LEU A 250 14.98 19.34 0.87
CA LEU A 250 15.95 18.94 -0.16
C LEU A 250 17.16 19.89 -0.24
N CYS A 251 17.03 21.12 0.25
CA CYS A 251 18.12 22.11 0.33
C CYS A 251 18.34 22.46 1.81
N PRO A 252 19.23 21.72 2.53
CA PRO A 252 19.59 22.04 3.90
C PRO A 252 20.43 23.34 3.99
#